data_2fae5c0f94392edc8d792c45f49a4d16
#
_entry.id   2fae5c0f94392edc8d792c45f49a4d16
#
_cell.length_a   1.000
_cell.length_b   1.000
_cell.length_c   1.000
_cell.angle_alpha   90.00
_cell.angle_beta   90.00
_cell.angle_gamma   90.00
#
_symmetry.space_group_name_H-M   'P 1'
#
loop_
_entity.id
_entity.type
_entity.pdbx_description
1 polymer ?
#
loop_
_entity_poly.entity_id
_entity_poly.type
_entity_poly.pdbx_seq_one_letter_code
_entity_poly.pdbx_strand_id
1 'polypeptide(L)'
;MNDVEIFFLELAGAVVLLDFISGFAKAVYTHSVTSSKMRDGLFHKFAYVLVIAVCILFDYAQAKVNIGTHVPLVLIACAYIVITDTVSFFENVCAFNLQIANMRVVKVILSVLDCVKTYVDGQADNAINNGKHAAATETDTELDRRGKEMNDTPTENK
;
A
#
# COMPACT_ATOMS: atom_id res chain seq x y z
N MET A 1 14.84 8.37 -10.93
CA MET A 1 14.35 8.71 -9.56
C MET A 1 14.66 10.16 -9.30
N ASN A 2 13.66 10.92 -8.88
CA ASN A 2 13.83 12.34 -8.53
C ASN A 2 14.29 12.47 -7.07
N ASP A 3 14.88 13.61 -6.70
CA ASP A 3 15.36 13.85 -5.33
C ASP A 3 14.25 13.68 -4.28
N VAL A 4 12.99 13.99 -4.64
CA VAL A 4 11.81 13.79 -3.79
C VAL A 4 11.53 12.31 -3.56
N GLU A 5 11.63 11.47 -4.58
CA GLU A 5 11.43 10.02 -4.45
C GLU A 5 12.51 9.37 -3.56
N ILE A 6 13.77 9.83 -3.71
CA ILE A 6 14.87 9.38 -2.86
C ILE A 6 14.62 9.76 -1.41
N PHE A 7 14.22 11.01 -1.16
CA PHE A 7 13.90 11.47 0.18
C PHE A 7 12.77 10.65 0.84
N PHE A 8 11.68 10.37 0.08
CA PHE A 8 10.58 9.56 0.61
C PHE A 8 10.98 8.10 0.86
N LEU A 9 11.88 7.57 0.05
CA LEU A 9 12.43 6.22 0.25
C LEU A 9 13.28 6.14 1.53
N GLU A 10 14.14 7.12 1.76
CA GLU A 10 14.93 7.22 3.00
C GLU A 10 14.03 7.41 4.22
N LEU A 11 13.02 8.27 4.11
CA LEU A 11 12.04 8.50 5.17
C LEU A 11 11.26 7.22 5.49
N ALA A 12 10.78 6.51 4.48
CA ALA A 12 10.08 5.24 4.67
C ALA A 12 10.98 4.20 5.36
N GLY A 13 12.24 4.07 4.93
CA GLY A 13 13.21 3.19 5.56
C GLY A 13 13.44 3.53 7.04
N ALA A 14 13.57 4.82 7.38
CA ALA A 14 13.75 5.27 8.75
C ALA A 14 12.52 4.96 9.63
N VAL A 15 11.31 5.23 9.12
CA VAL A 15 10.06 4.99 9.87
C VAL A 15 9.81 3.49 10.06
N VAL A 16 10.04 2.68 9.03
CA VAL A 16 9.98 1.19 9.11
C VAL A 16 10.90 0.67 10.22
N LEU A 17 12.12 1.19 10.31
CA LEU A 17 13.08 0.80 11.34
C LEU A 17 12.62 1.22 12.74
N LEU A 18 12.12 2.45 12.90
CA LEU A 18 11.60 2.95 14.17
C LEU A 18 10.39 2.14 14.65
N ASP A 19 9.46 1.79 13.74
CA ASP A 19 8.33 0.95 14.08
C ASP A 19 8.77 -0.46 14.52
N PHE A 20 9.73 -1.06 13.80
CA PHE A 20 10.28 -2.36 14.19
C PHE A 20 10.92 -2.33 15.58
N ILE A 21 11.73 -1.30 15.87
CA ILE A 21 12.38 -1.14 17.19
C ILE A 21 11.32 -0.93 18.27
N SER A 22 10.31 -0.10 18.04
CA SER A 22 9.25 0.17 19.03
C SER A 22 8.38 -1.07 19.28
N GLY A 23 8.05 -1.83 18.22
CA GLY A 23 7.33 -3.09 18.34
C GLY A 23 8.10 -4.14 19.11
N PHE A 24 9.42 -4.25 18.89
CA PHE A 24 10.29 -5.11 19.67
C PHE A 24 10.37 -4.66 21.15
N ALA A 25 10.54 -3.37 21.40
CA ALA A 25 10.55 -2.82 22.78
C ALA A 25 9.22 -3.12 23.51
N LYS A 26 8.08 -2.97 22.84
CA LYS A 26 6.78 -3.34 23.37
C LYS A 26 6.70 -4.83 23.71
N ALA A 27 7.16 -5.70 22.81
CA ALA A 27 7.15 -7.14 23.02
C ALA A 27 8.02 -7.56 24.23
N VAL A 28 9.18 -6.92 24.41
CA VAL A 28 10.03 -7.12 25.59
C VAL A 28 9.34 -6.64 26.86
N TYR A 29 8.77 -5.44 26.83
CA TYR A 29 8.07 -4.85 27.97
C TYR A 29 6.87 -5.69 28.44
N THR A 30 6.10 -6.23 27.49
CA THR A 30 4.91 -7.05 27.77
C THR A 30 5.23 -8.53 28.02
N HIS A 31 6.51 -8.91 28.09
CA HIS A 31 6.96 -10.31 28.20
C HIS A 31 6.34 -11.24 27.15
N SER A 32 5.98 -10.71 25.97
CA SER A 32 5.31 -11.43 24.90
C SER A 32 6.22 -11.74 23.71
N VAL A 33 7.53 -11.73 23.92
CA VAL A 33 8.52 -12.04 22.88
C VAL A 33 8.40 -13.52 22.51
N THR A 34 7.92 -13.77 21.30
CA THR A 34 7.92 -15.11 20.70
C THR A 34 8.58 -15.05 19.33
N SER A 35 9.35 -16.10 19.01
CA SER A 35 10.02 -16.19 17.70
C SER A 35 9.04 -16.10 16.52
N SER A 36 7.81 -16.57 16.70
CA SER A 36 6.75 -16.47 15.68
C SER A 36 6.37 -15.02 15.42
N LYS A 37 6.00 -14.26 16.46
CA LYS A 37 5.60 -12.86 16.31
C LYS A 37 6.71 -11.99 15.72
N MET A 38 7.95 -12.25 16.10
CA MET A 38 9.10 -11.52 15.57
C MET A 38 9.33 -11.83 14.10
N ARG A 39 9.16 -13.07 13.69
CA ARG A 39 9.22 -13.50 12.29
C ARG A 39 8.10 -12.88 11.47
N ASP A 40 6.87 -12.90 11.97
CA ASP A 40 5.71 -12.35 11.26
C ASP A 40 5.87 -10.83 11.03
N GLY A 41 6.36 -10.09 12.04
CA GLY A 41 6.70 -8.67 11.89
C GLY A 41 7.79 -8.42 10.85
N LEU A 42 8.83 -9.28 10.80
CA LEU A 42 9.90 -9.17 9.81
C LEU A 42 9.40 -9.48 8.38
N PHE A 43 8.56 -10.50 8.21
CA PHE A 43 7.96 -10.81 6.91
C PHE A 43 7.07 -9.68 6.40
N HIS A 44 6.31 -9.02 7.27
CA HIS A 44 5.52 -7.86 6.90
C HIS A 44 6.41 -6.72 6.36
N LYS A 45 7.51 -6.43 7.03
CA LYS A 45 8.48 -5.42 6.57
C LYS A 45 9.19 -5.83 5.27
N PHE A 46 9.46 -7.12 5.09
CA PHE A 46 10.00 -7.65 3.85
C PHE A 46 9.03 -7.47 2.68
N ALA A 47 7.72 -7.62 2.90
CA ALA A 47 6.71 -7.35 1.89
C ALA A 47 6.75 -5.89 1.40
N TYR A 48 7.01 -4.91 2.27
CA TYR A 48 7.19 -3.51 1.85
C TYR A 48 8.37 -3.34 0.88
N VAL A 49 9.49 -4.01 1.15
CA VAL A 49 10.66 -3.96 0.25
C VAL A 49 10.30 -4.51 -1.13
N LEU A 50 9.53 -5.60 -1.20
CA LEU A 50 9.08 -6.18 -2.46
C LEU A 50 8.13 -5.24 -3.21
N VAL A 51 7.18 -4.61 -2.52
CA VAL A 51 6.26 -3.63 -3.12
C VAL A 51 7.03 -2.43 -3.68
N ILE A 52 7.97 -1.88 -2.92
CA ILE A 52 8.82 -0.76 -3.38
C ILE A 52 9.64 -1.19 -4.60
N ALA A 53 10.22 -2.40 -4.60
CA ALA A 53 10.99 -2.91 -5.73
C ALA A 53 10.14 -3.00 -7.01
N VAL A 54 8.90 -3.48 -6.89
CA VAL A 54 7.95 -3.51 -8.01
C VAL A 54 7.60 -2.10 -8.48
N CYS A 55 7.34 -1.16 -7.57
CA CYS A 55 7.08 0.25 -7.94
C CYS A 55 8.25 0.87 -8.69
N ILE A 56 9.49 0.63 -8.26
CA ILE A 56 10.70 1.10 -8.96
C ILE A 56 10.78 0.53 -10.38
N LEU A 57 10.46 -0.76 -10.56
CA LEU A 57 10.45 -1.38 -11.88
C LEU A 57 9.40 -0.74 -12.79
N PHE A 58 8.21 -0.46 -12.26
CA PHE A 58 7.15 0.22 -13.01
C PHE A 58 7.52 1.66 -13.38
N ASP A 59 8.07 2.43 -12.45
CA ASP A 59 8.52 3.80 -12.71
C ASP A 59 9.63 3.81 -13.76
N TYR A 60 10.55 2.83 -13.72
CA TYR A 60 11.56 2.67 -14.76
C TYR A 60 10.94 2.31 -16.12
N ALA A 61 9.96 1.42 -16.15
CA ALA A 61 9.25 1.04 -17.38
C ALA A 61 8.50 2.23 -17.99
N GLN A 62 7.79 3.02 -17.17
CA GLN A 62 7.10 4.23 -17.62
C GLN A 62 8.06 5.24 -18.25
N ALA A 63 9.26 5.41 -17.69
CA ALA A 63 10.28 6.31 -18.24
C ALA A 63 10.81 5.85 -19.61
N LYS A 64 10.76 4.54 -19.90
CA LYS A 64 11.22 3.97 -21.19
C LYS A 64 10.15 3.98 -22.27
N VAL A 65 8.89 3.75 -21.90
CA VAL A 65 7.75 3.53 -22.84
C VAL A 65 6.98 4.83 -23.01
N ASN A 66 7.36 5.98 -22.73
CA ASN A 66 6.71 7.29 -22.94
C ASN A 66 5.17 7.20 -23.11
N ILE A 67 4.49 6.75 -22.06
CA ILE A 67 3.04 6.48 -22.05
C ILE A 67 2.23 7.80 -21.95
N GLY A 68 2.88 8.94 -22.01
CA GLY A 68 2.26 10.27 -21.95
C GLY A 68 1.85 10.74 -20.55
N THR A 69 1.77 9.84 -19.57
CA THR A 69 1.44 10.16 -18.17
C THR A 69 2.40 9.42 -17.25
N HIS A 70 3.12 10.14 -16.40
CA HIS A 70 4.01 9.55 -15.40
C HIS A 70 3.31 9.53 -14.05
N VAL A 71 3.04 8.34 -13.52
CA VAL A 71 2.49 8.15 -12.18
C VAL A 71 3.63 7.77 -11.24
N PRO A 72 3.97 8.57 -10.22
CA PRO A 72 5.09 8.31 -9.32
C PRO A 72 4.72 7.22 -8.29
N LEU A 73 4.76 5.96 -8.71
CA LEU A 73 4.32 4.82 -7.88
C LEU A 73 5.19 4.63 -6.64
N VAL A 74 6.49 4.88 -6.75
CA VAL A 74 7.42 4.82 -5.60
C VAL A 74 7.01 5.84 -4.53
N LEU A 75 6.68 7.07 -4.94
CA LEU A 75 6.27 8.13 -4.00
C LEU A 75 4.99 7.74 -3.26
N ILE A 76 4.00 7.21 -3.98
CA ILE A 76 2.71 6.79 -3.41
C ILE A 76 2.91 5.64 -2.42
N ALA A 77 3.69 4.62 -2.81
CA ALA A 77 3.97 3.48 -1.95
C ALA A 77 4.72 3.89 -0.68
N CYS A 78 5.76 4.72 -0.80
CA CYS A 78 6.52 5.23 0.34
C CYS A 78 5.66 6.08 1.26
N ALA A 79 4.81 6.98 0.74
CA ALA A 79 3.91 7.80 1.54
C ALA A 79 2.93 6.93 2.36
N TYR A 80 2.36 5.90 1.74
CA TYR A 80 1.49 4.95 2.44
C TYR A 80 2.21 4.22 3.58
N ILE A 81 3.42 3.71 3.32
CA ILE A 81 4.23 3.02 4.32
C ILE A 81 4.58 3.96 5.48
N VAL A 82 5.00 5.20 5.20
CA VAL A 82 5.32 6.20 6.22
C VAL A 82 4.13 6.46 7.13
N ILE A 83 2.94 6.66 6.58
CA ILE A 83 1.73 6.90 7.36
C ILE A 83 1.41 5.69 8.23
N THR A 84 1.36 4.49 7.65
CA THR A 84 0.98 3.25 8.34
C THR A 84 1.95 2.91 9.47
N ASP A 85 3.25 2.97 9.21
CA ASP A 85 4.26 2.65 10.21
C ASP A 85 4.42 3.72 11.28
N THR A 86 4.13 4.99 10.97
CA THR A 86 4.07 6.06 11.98
C THR A 86 2.92 5.82 12.97
N VAL A 87 1.74 5.42 12.50
CA VAL A 87 0.62 5.02 13.39
C VAL A 87 1.05 3.87 14.30
N SER A 88 1.58 2.80 13.71
CA SER A 88 2.04 1.62 14.45
C SER A 88 3.11 1.96 15.49
N PHE A 89 4.08 2.82 15.13
CA PHE A 89 5.10 3.32 16.05
C PHE A 89 4.48 4.00 17.27
N PHE A 90 3.55 4.93 17.07
CA PHE A 90 2.88 5.62 18.18
C PHE A 90 2.05 4.67 19.03
N GLU A 91 1.33 3.73 18.44
CA GLU A 91 0.59 2.71 19.16
C GLU A 91 1.51 1.84 20.04
N ASN A 92 2.68 1.45 19.52
CA ASN A 92 3.66 0.71 20.27
C ASN A 92 4.25 1.52 21.43
N VAL A 93 4.59 2.79 21.22
CA VAL A 93 5.08 3.70 22.25
C VAL A 93 4.03 3.95 23.33
N CYS A 94 2.77 4.16 22.95
CA CYS A 94 1.67 4.32 23.89
C CYS A 94 1.44 3.08 24.76
N ALA A 95 1.70 1.90 24.23
CA ALA A 95 1.48 0.64 24.97
C ALA A 95 2.44 0.43 26.15
N PHE A 96 3.66 0.98 26.11
CA PHE A 96 4.59 0.89 27.24
C PHE A 96 4.74 2.20 28.03
N ASN A 97 4.14 3.29 27.60
CA ASN A 97 4.17 4.55 28.33
C ASN A 97 2.80 5.25 28.36
N LEU A 98 2.03 4.96 29.40
CA LEU A 98 0.70 5.55 29.62
C LEU A 98 0.69 7.07 29.75
N GLN A 99 1.81 7.69 30.17
CA GLN A 99 1.91 9.14 30.24
C GLN A 99 1.93 9.75 28.83
N ILE A 100 2.66 9.13 27.92
CA ILE A 100 2.70 9.53 26.50
C ILE A 100 1.33 9.31 25.85
N ALA A 101 0.68 8.18 26.12
CA ALA A 101 -0.65 7.88 25.60
C ALA A 101 -1.71 8.91 26.00
N ASN A 102 -1.55 9.53 27.17
CA ASN A 102 -2.47 10.56 27.68
C ASN A 102 -2.17 11.98 27.19
N MET A 103 -1.04 12.21 26.53
CA MET A 103 -0.70 13.53 25.97
C MET A 103 -1.69 13.89 24.84
N ARG A 104 -2.27 15.09 24.94
CA ARG A 104 -3.22 15.59 23.91
C ARG A 104 -2.60 15.61 22.51
N VAL A 105 -1.32 15.96 22.41
CA VAL A 105 -0.60 16.03 21.13
C VAL A 105 -0.56 14.66 20.46
N VAL A 106 -0.24 13.60 21.21
CA VAL A 106 -0.18 12.23 20.68
C VAL A 106 -1.55 11.75 20.20
N LYS A 107 -2.61 12.02 20.96
CA LYS A 107 -4.00 11.70 20.58
C LYS A 107 -4.41 12.42 19.30
N VAL A 108 -4.04 13.70 19.14
CA VAL A 108 -4.34 14.46 17.93
C VAL A 108 -3.57 13.90 16.74
N ILE A 109 -2.27 13.62 16.90
CA ILE A 109 -1.44 13.03 15.82
C ILE A 109 -2.02 11.70 15.39
N LEU A 110 -2.32 10.79 16.32
CA LEU A 110 -2.92 9.49 16.00
C LEU A 110 -4.26 9.63 15.29
N SER A 111 -5.14 10.54 15.77
CA SER A 111 -6.44 10.77 15.15
C SER A 111 -6.31 11.29 13.72
N VAL A 112 -5.37 12.19 13.45
CA VAL A 112 -5.13 12.74 12.10
C VAL A 112 -4.56 11.65 11.18
N LEU A 113 -3.56 10.90 11.66
CA LEU A 113 -2.93 9.83 10.88
C LEU A 113 -3.93 8.71 10.56
N ASP A 114 -4.76 8.32 11.52
CA ASP A 114 -5.78 7.29 11.33
C ASP A 114 -6.85 7.75 10.33
N CYS A 115 -7.25 9.02 10.39
CA CYS A 115 -8.16 9.62 9.40
C CYS A 115 -7.55 9.59 7.99
N VAL A 116 -6.29 9.97 7.83
CA VAL A 116 -5.59 9.94 6.54
C VAL A 116 -5.46 8.51 6.02
N LYS A 117 -5.10 7.56 6.88
CA LYS A 117 -5.01 6.15 6.53
C LYS A 117 -6.35 5.61 6.05
N THR A 118 -7.41 5.82 6.80
CA THR A 118 -8.78 5.39 6.44
C THR A 118 -9.23 5.99 5.10
N TYR A 119 -8.90 7.26 4.86
CA TYR A 119 -9.20 7.92 3.59
C TYR A 119 -8.45 7.27 2.42
N VAL A 120 -7.16 6.98 2.58
CA VAL A 120 -6.33 6.33 1.54
C VAL A 120 -6.82 4.91 1.26
N ASP A 121 -7.10 4.13 2.31
CA ASP A 121 -7.62 2.76 2.18
C ASP A 121 -8.98 2.77 1.45
N GLY A 122 -9.89 3.69 1.81
CA GLY A 122 -11.18 3.84 1.13
C GLY A 122 -11.07 4.24 -0.35
N GLN A 123 -10.09 5.06 -0.71
CA GLN A 123 -9.82 5.40 -2.11
C GLN A 123 -9.25 4.22 -2.90
N ALA A 124 -8.37 3.45 -2.29
CA ALA A 124 -7.81 2.25 -2.91
C ALA A 124 -8.90 1.20 -3.19
N ASP A 125 -9.78 0.94 -2.22
CA ASP A 125 -10.91 0.01 -2.38
C ASP A 125 -11.87 0.46 -3.49
N ASN A 126 -12.19 1.75 -3.55
CA ASN A 126 -13.02 2.31 -4.61
C ASN A 126 -12.37 2.16 -6.00
N ALA A 127 -11.09 2.42 -6.12
CA ALA A 127 -10.35 2.26 -7.37
C ALA A 127 -10.33 0.80 -7.84
N ILE A 128 -10.10 -0.15 -6.92
CA ILE A 128 -10.11 -1.59 -7.19
C ILE A 128 -11.51 -2.05 -7.64
N ASN A 129 -12.56 -1.61 -6.98
CA ASN A 129 -13.93 -1.98 -7.32
C ASN A 129 -14.35 -1.40 -8.67
N ASN A 130 -14.02 -0.14 -8.94
CA ASN A 130 -14.30 0.48 -10.25
C ASN A 130 -13.53 -0.23 -11.37
N GLY A 131 -12.28 -0.61 -11.15
CA GLY A 131 -11.49 -1.39 -12.11
C GLY A 131 -12.11 -2.76 -12.40
N LYS A 132 -12.60 -3.47 -11.39
CA LYS A 132 -13.29 -4.76 -11.56
C LYS A 132 -14.59 -4.62 -12.36
N HIS A 133 -15.39 -3.57 -12.09
CA HIS A 133 -16.63 -3.31 -12.85
C HIS A 133 -16.34 -2.96 -14.31
N ALA A 134 -15.32 -2.16 -14.59
CA ALA A 134 -14.91 -1.85 -15.95
C ALA A 134 -14.48 -3.09 -16.73
N ALA A 135 -13.64 -3.94 -16.14
CA ALA A 135 -13.18 -5.19 -16.75
C ALA A 135 -14.34 -6.18 -17.00
N ALA A 136 -15.31 -6.29 -16.08
CA ALA A 136 -16.50 -7.13 -16.28
C ALA A 136 -17.36 -6.64 -17.45
N THR A 137 -17.55 -5.33 -17.56
CA THR A 137 -18.34 -4.72 -18.64
C THR A 137 -17.68 -4.92 -20.02
N GLU A 138 -16.35 -4.82 -20.09
CA GLU A 138 -15.61 -5.09 -21.33
C GLU A 138 -15.74 -6.55 -21.77
N THR A 139 -15.65 -7.49 -20.81
CA THR A 139 -15.79 -8.93 -21.07
C THR A 139 -17.19 -9.27 -21.61
N ASP A 140 -18.25 -8.71 -21.00
CA ASP A 140 -19.63 -8.92 -21.44
C ASP A 140 -19.87 -8.33 -22.83
N THR A 141 -19.30 -7.18 -23.14
CA THR A 141 -19.40 -6.52 -24.45
C THR A 141 -18.68 -7.36 -25.54
N GLU A 142 -17.53 -7.91 -25.22
CA GLU A 142 -16.75 -8.77 -26.13
C GLU A 142 -17.47 -10.10 -26.42
N LEU A 143 -18.12 -10.69 -25.41
CA LEU A 143 -18.93 -11.91 -25.57
C LEU A 143 -20.15 -11.68 -26.43
N ASP A 144 -20.86 -10.56 -26.26
CA ASP A 144 -22.02 -10.18 -27.09
C ASP A 144 -21.61 -9.94 -28.55
N ARG A 145 -20.45 -9.32 -28.77
CA ARG A 145 -19.89 -9.08 -30.11
C ARG A 145 -19.55 -10.39 -30.82
N ARG A 146 -18.88 -11.32 -30.15
CA ARG A 146 -18.54 -12.65 -30.70
C ARG A 146 -19.78 -13.49 -30.97
N GLY A 147 -20.80 -13.38 -30.11
CA GLY A 147 -22.09 -14.07 -30.32
C GLY A 147 -22.80 -13.57 -31.57
N LYS A 148 -22.74 -12.29 -31.89
CA LYS A 148 -23.30 -11.70 -33.11
C LYS A 148 -22.52 -12.13 -34.35
N GLU A 149 -21.20 -12.13 -34.32
CA GLU A 149 -20.35 -12.56 -35.45
C GLU A 149 -20.54 -14.01 -35.79
N MET A 150 -20.80 -14.90 -34.81
CA MET A 150 -21.10 -16.30 -35.07
C MET A 150 -22.49 -16.57 -35.69
N ASN A 151 -23.44 -15.68 -35.42
CA ASN A 151 -24.81 -15.80 -35.93
C ASN A 151 -25.00 -15.22 -37.35
N ASP A 152 -24.08 -14.35 -37.76
CA ASP A 152 -24.12 -13.70 -39.09
C ASP A 152 -23.26 -14.41 -40.16
N THR A 153 -22.68 -15.57 -39.87
CA THR A 153 -22.03 -16.39 -40.90
C THR A 153 -23.09 -17.06 -41.78
N PRO A 154 -23.18 -16.71 -43.07
CA PRO A 154 -24.14 -17.38 -43.97
C PRO A 154 -23.82 -18.85 -44.09
N THR A 155 -24.75 -19.71 -43.75
CA THR A 155 -24.71 -21.15 -44.13
C THR A 155 -24.75 -21.23 -45.62
N GLU A 156 -23.62 -21.43 -46.27
CA GLU A 156 -23.49 -21.72 -47.67
C GLU A 156 -24.01 -23.16 -47.87
N ASN A 157 -25.31 -23.26 -48.17
CA ASN A 157 -25.94 -24.50 -48.61
C ASN A 157 -25.50 -24.79 -50.04
N LYS A 158 -24.75 -25.84 -50.18
CA LYS A 158 -24.57 -26.58 -51.44
C LYS A 158 -25.54 -27.73 -51.50
#